data_1a67807d3c937723fe825c9c17c897bd
#
_entry.id   1a67807d3c937723fe825c9c17c897bd
#
_cell.length_a   1.000
_cell.length_b   1.000
_cell.length_c   1.000
_cell.angle_alpha   90.00
_cell.angle_beta   90.00
_cell.angle_gamma   90.00
#
_symmetry.space_group_name_H-M   'P 1'
#
loop_
_entity.id
_entity.type
_entity.pdbx_description
1 polymer ?
#
loop_
_entity_poly.entity_id
_entity_poly.type
_entity_poly.pdbx_seq_one_letter_code
_entity_poly.pdbx_strand_id
1 'polypeptide(L)'
;VYNHTAITKGGNFERTVPGYFYRTDEEGKWANASGCGNETASERPMMRRFMIESVCYWAREYHIDGFRFDLMGIHDIETMNAIRKALDKIDPTICMYGEGWAAGKPQLPDSLLAMKKHAAQLPHIGMFCDEMRDSLRGPWGNDAKGAFVIGRMGYAAGVKFGLAGGIAHPQLVSDKESAVPAFWAAQPEQMISYVSCHDDLCLADRLKATLPGLSALEMNALAKLAATAVFTSQGIPFWYAGDEILRDKQGVANSYKSPDAINAINWGRKTSQRDFFDYVRGLIAMRKAHPSFRMGDADLIAKHLEFLPVPASNVVAFRIKGSPAGDSWLNTIVVLNARTEPVQIDVPEGRYWIACRDGRID
;
A
#
# COMPACT_ATOMS: atom_id res chain seq x y z
N VAL A 1 -7.88 -13.88 7.90
CA VAL A 1 -7.40 -13.47 9.23
C VAL A 1 -6.95 -14.72 9.98
N TYR A 2 -5.65 -14.81 10.33
CA TYR A 2 -5.07 -15.91 11.10
C TYR A 2 -4.43 -15.42 12.41
N ASN A 3 -4.25 -14.11 12.55
CA ASN A 3 -3.55 -13.51 13.70
C ASN A 3 -4.32 -13.60 15.01
N HIS A 4 -5.63 -13.78 14.97
CA HIS A 4 -6.51 -13.97 16.13
C HIS A 4 -7.76 -14.77 15.79
N THR A 5 -8.55 -15.12 16.78
CA THR A 5 -9.90 -15.69 16.63
C THR A 5 -10.91 -14.89 17.44
N ALA A 6 -12.19 -15.02 17.11
CA ALA A 6 -13.27 -14.31 17.80
C ALA A 6 -13.35 -14.64 19.29
N ILE A 7 -13.02 -15.88 19.69
CA ILE A 7 -12.99 -16.33 21.07
C ILE A 7 -11.83 -17.30 21.29
N THR A 8 -11.22 -17.27 22.48
CA THR A 8 -10.24 -18.24 22.95
C THR A 8 -10.91 -19.31 23.79
N LYS A 9 -11.36 -18.95 25.00
CA LYS A 9 -12.01 -19.87 25.94
C LYS A 9 -13.29 -20.46 25.30
N GLY A 10 -13.31 -21.80 25.18
CA GLY A 10 -14.41 -22.50 24.52
C GLY A 10 -14.40 -22.49 23.00
N GLY A 11 -13.43 -21.80 22.36
CA GLY A 11 -13.17 -21.85 20.93
C GLY A 11 -12.58 -23.19 20.47
N ASN A 12 -12.67 -23.48 19.18
CA ASN A 12 -12.26 -24.77 18.64
C ASN A 12 -10.79 -25.10 18.93
N PHE A 13 -9.88 -24.15 18.78
CA PHE A 13 -8.46 -24.39 19.04
C PHE A 13 -8.20 -24.71 20.51
N GLU A 14 -8.76 -23.96 21.44
CA GLU A 14 -8.55 -24.16 22.86
C GLU A 14 -9.21 -25.47 23.37
N ARG A 15 -10.34 -25.87 22.77
CA ARG A 15 -10.99 -27.14 23.06
C ARG A 15 -10.25 -28.34 22.49
N THR A 16 -9.51 -28.17 21.40
CA THR A 16 -8.74 -29.24 20.74
C THR A 16 -7.45 -29.52 21.51
N VAL A 17 -6.64 -28.48 21.76
CA VAL A 17 -5.40 -28.57 22.53
C VAL A 17 -5.28 -27.32 23.42
N PRO A 18 -5.69 -27.39 24.67
CA PRO A 18 -5.64 -26.25 25.59
C PRO A 18 -4.23 -25.66 25.73
N GLY A 19 -4.12 -24.34 25.66
CA GLY A 19 -2.86 -23.59 25.81
C GLY A 19 -1.89 -23.70 24.63
N TYR A 20 -2.27 -24.33 23.51
CA TYR A 20 -1.34 -24.57 22.39
C TYR A 20 -1.39 -23.50 21.30
N PHE A 21 -2.56 -23.08 20.85
CA PHE A 21 -2.71 -22.30 19.61
C PHE A 21 -2.59 -20.79 19.82
N TYR A 22 -2.58 -20.33 21.06
CA TYR A 22 -2.47 -18.92 21.38
C TYR A 22 -1.24 -18.63 22.21
N ARG A 23 -0.69 -17.43 22.05
CA ARG A 23 0.38 -16.93 22.93
C ARG A 23 -0.21 -16.40 24.22
N THR A 24 0.55 -16.55 25.30
CA THR A 24 0.25 -15.97 26.62
C THR A 24 1.40 -15.09 27.06
N ASP A 25 1.10 -14.11 27.92
CA ASP A 25 2.11 -13.35 28.64
C ASP A 25 2.73 -14.18 29.79
N GLU A 26 3.63 -13.57 30.55
CA GLU A 26 4.33 -14.20 31.67
C GLU A 26 3.37 -14.60 32.81
N GLU A 27 2.22 -13.93 32.95
CA GLU A 27 1.18 -14.23 33.91
C GLU A 27 0.16 -15.28 33.41
N GLY A 28 0.36 -15.83 32.20
CA GLY A 28 -0.53 -16.82 31.60
C GLY A 28 -1.83 -16.25 31.03
N LYS A 29 -1.96 -14.93 30.86
CA LYS A 29 -3.07 -14.29 30.19
C LYS A 29 -2.87 -14.32 28.68
N TRP A 30 -3.95 -14.32 27.94
CA TRP A 30 -3.88 -14.26 26.47
C TRP A 30 -3.16 -12.99 26.02
N ALA A 31 -2.10 -13.15 25.25
CA ALA A 31 -1.41 -12.05 24.58
C ALA A 31 -2.35 -11.40 23.53
N ASN A 32 -2.22 -10.09 23.32
CA ASN A 32 -3.20 -9.32 22.53
C ASN A 32 -2.55 -8.30 21.59
N ALA A 33 -1.55 -8.71 20.84
CA ALA A 33 -0.96 -7.85 19.83
C ALA A 33 -1.90 -7.56 18.65
N SER A 34 -2.98 -8.34 18.52
CA SER A 34 -4.02 -8.09 17.52
C SER A 34 -4.96 -6.92 17.88
N GLY A 35 -5.02 -6.51 19.15
CA GLY A 35 -6.05 -5.60 19.66
C GLY A 35 -7.46 -6.22 19.73
N CYS A 36 -7.60 -7.53 19.40
CA CYS A 36 -8.87 -8.25 19.33
C CYS A 36 -9.04 -9.29 20.46
N GLY A 37 -8.23 -9.21 21.52
CA GLY A 37 -8.33 -10.04 22.71
C GLY A 37 -7.44 -11.29 22.73
N ASN A 38 -6.78 -11.63 21.65
CA ASN A 38 -5.83 -12.74 21.59
C ASN A 38 -4.89 -12.62 20.38
N GLU A 39 -3.81 -13.40 20.38
CA GLU A 39 -2.95 -13.62 19.22
C GLU A 39 -2.61 -15.10 19.07
N THR A 40 -2.59 -15.59 17.84
CA THR A 40 -2.27 -16.97 17.53
C THR A 40 -0.77 -17.22 17.54
N ALA A 41 -0.36 -18.41 17.92
CA ALA A 41 1.03 -18.84 18.00
C ALA A 41 1.46 -19.49 16.68
N SER A 42 1.69 -18.69 15.64
CA SER A 42 2.04 -19.15 14.28
C SER A 42 3.33 -19.97 14.23
N GLU A 43 4.27 -19.74 15.14
CA GLU A 43 5.53 -20.47 15.30
C GLU A 43 5.34 -21.92 15.71
N ARG A 44 4.19 -22.26 16.27
CA ARG A 44 3.92 -23.63 16.73
C ARG A 44 3.53 -24.53 15.56
N PRO A 45 4.12 -25.72 15.45
CA PRO A 45 3.99 -26.58 14.25
C PRO A 45 2.56 -26.86 13.80
N MET A 46 1.63 -27.10 14.70
CA MET A 46 0.24 -27.38 14.32
C MET A 46 -0.50 -26.12 13.85
N MET A 47 -0.21 -24.95 14.43
CA MET A 47 -0.79 -23.69 13.94
C MET A 47 -0.22 -23.34 12.56
N ARG A 48 1.09 -23.46 12.37
CA ARG A 48 1.74 -23.28 11.06
C ARG A 48 1.14 -24.21 10.01
N ARG A 49 0.98 -25.48 10.33
CA ARG A 49 0.36 -26.46 9.46
C ARG A 49 -1.08 -26.06 9.10
N PHE A 50 -1.88 -25.67 10.07
CA PHE A 50 -3.23 -25.18 9.84
C PHE A 50 -3.27 -24.00 8.85
N MET A 51 -2.39 -23.01 9.02
CA MET A 51 -2.33 -21.86 8.12
C MET A 51 -1.95 -22.28 6.70
N ILE A 52 -0.92 -23.13 6.54
CA ILE A 52 -0.47 -23.64 5.23
C ILE A 52 -1.58 -24.43 4.54
N GLU A 53 -2.18 -25.41 5.24
CA GLU A 53 -3.23 -26.24 4.68
C GLU A 53 -4.46 -25.41 4.28
N SER A 54 -4.82 -24.41 5.08
CA SER A 54 -5.94 -23.52 4.79
C SER A 54 -5.71 -22.70 3.52
N VAL A 55 -4.58 -22.01 3.37
CA VAL A 55 -4.32 -21.23 2.15
C VAL A 55 -4.19 -22.12 0.91
N CYS A 56 -3.54 -23.29 1.04
CA CYS A 56 -3.44 -24.25 -0.05
C CYS A 56 -4.81 -24.81 -0.48
N TYR A 57 -5.71 -25.04 0.47
CA TYR A 57 -7.09 -25.46 0.20
C TYR A 57 -7.83 -24.39 -0.62
N TRP A 58 -7.80 -23.13 -0.18
CA TRP A 58 -8.45 -22.04 -0.90
C TRP A 58 -7.86 -21.83 -2.31
N ALA A 59 -6.52 -21.98 -2.46
CA ALA A 59 -5.88 -21.85 -3.77
C ALA A 59 -6.30 -22.98 -4.72
N ARG A 60 -6.35 -24.23 -4.25
CA ARG A 60 -6.66 -25.39 -5.10
C ARG A 60 -8.14 -25.54 -5.41
N GLU A 61 -8.99 -25.45 -4.38
CA GLU A 61 -10.42 -25.75 -4.50
C GLU A 61 -11.25 -24.57 -5.01
N TYR A 62 -10.81 -23.34 -4.70
CA TYR A 62 -11.53 -22.11 -5.06
C TYR A 62 -10.77 -21.23 -6.06
N HIS A 63 -9.58 -21.66 -6.48
CA HIS A 63 -8.74 -20.94 -7.45
C HIS A 63 -8.47 -19.48 -7.03
N ILE A 64 -8.17 -19.29 -5.74
CA ILE A 64 -7.81 -17.97 -5.21
C ILE A 64 -6.41 -17.62 -5.67
N ASP A 65 -6.25 -16.44 -6.32
CA ASP A 65 -5.00 -15.98 -6.92
C ASP A 65 -4.16 -15.08 -5.98
N GLY A 66 -4.60 -14.87 -4.75
CA GLY A 66 -3.84 -14.06 -3.79
C GLY A 66 -4.40 -14.09 -2.37
N PHE A 67 -3.51 -13.83 -1.40
CA PHE A 67 -3.82 -13.83 0.02
C PHE A 67 -3.29 -12.57 0.69
N ARG A 68 -4.18 -11.83 1.36
CA ARG A 68 -3.85 -10.71 2.23
C ARG A 68 -3.89 -11.16 3.69
N PHE A 69 -2.79 -10.96 4.41
CA PHE A 69 -2.68 -11.29 5.83
C PHE A 69 -2.89 -10.02 6.69
N ASP A 70 -3.96 -10.04 7.44
CA ASP A 70 -4.26 -9.05 8.45
C ASP A 70 -3.22 -9.10 9.55
N LEU A 71 -2.70 -7.94 9.99
CA LEU A 71 -1.65 -7.84 11.02
C LEU A 71 -0.57 -8.93 10.85
N MET A 72 -0.04 -9.05 9.64
CA MET A 72 0.97 -10.07 9.29
C MET A 72 2.19 -10.01 10.21
N GLY A 73 2.50 -8.81 10.72
CA GLY A 73 3.60 -8.58 11.66
C GLY A 73 3.47 -9.30 13.00
N ILE A 74 2.33 -9.93 13.32
CA ILE A 74 2.17 -10.81 14.49
C ILE A 74 2.74 -12.22 14.22
N HIS A 75 2.72 -12.66 12.96
CA HIS A 75 3.22 -13.98 12.58
C HIS A 75 4.74 -14.01 12.53
N ASP A 76 5.29 -15.21 12.68
CA ASP A 76 6.72 -15.43 12.56
C ASP A 76 7.16 -15.54 11.08
N ILE A 77 8.39 -15.11 10.81
CA ILE A 77 9.01 -15.11 9.48
C ILE A 77 9.03 -16.53 8.87
N GLU A 78 9.34 -17.55 9.67
CA GLU A 78 9.42 -18.92 9.19
C GLU A 78 8.08 -19.43 8.67
N THR A 79 6.98 -19.14 9.38
CA THR A 79 5.61 -19.49 8.96
C THR A 79 5.22 -18.77 7.68
N MET A 80 5.50 -17.48 7.57
CA MET A 80 5.17 -16.73 6.36
C MET A 80 5.93 -17.24 5.14
N ASN A 81 7.22 -17.53 5.29
CA ASN A 81 8.03 -18.14 4.23
C ASN A 81 7.58 -19.58 3.88
N ALA A 82 7.15 -20.36 4.87
CA ALA A 82 6.62 -21.70 4.63
C ALA A 82 5.30 -21.66 3.84
N ILE A 83 4.43 -20.69 4.13
CA ILE A 83 3.22 -20.44 3.35
C ILE A 83 3.58 -20.05 1.91
N ARG A 84 4.49 -19.10 1.70
CA ARG A 84 4.95 -18.68 0.36
C ARG A 84 5.45 -19.88 -0.43
N LYS A 85 6.34 -20.69 0.16
CA LYS A 85 6.89 -21.88 -0.46
C LYS A 85 5.82 -22.93 -0.80
N ALA A 86 4.76 -23.02 0.00
CA ALA A 86 3.66 -23.96 -0.27
C ALA A 86 2.78 -23.49 -1.42
N LEU A 87 2.51 -22.18 -1.50
CA LEU A 87 1.77 -21.55 -2.59
C LEU A 87 2.56 -21.63 -3.92
N ASP A 88 3.87 -21.42 -3.90
CA ASP A 88 4.74 -21.53 -5.09
C ASP A 88 4.68 -22.91 -5.76
N LYS A 89 4.43 -23.97 -4.99
CA LYS A 89 4.24 -25.33 -5.53
C LYS A 89 2.90 -25.51 -6.24
N ILE A 90 1.93 -24.63 -5.97
CA ILE A 90 0.63 -24.65 -6.64
C ILE A 90 0.72 -23.77 -7.87
N ASP A 91 1.06 -22.49 -7.67
CA ASP A 91 1.30 -21.50 -8.72
C ASP A 91 2.16 -20.36 -8.14
N PRO A 92 3.38 -20.12 -8.67
CA PRO A 92 4.26 -19.06 -8.19
C PRO A 92 3.71 -17.64 -8.46
N THR A 93 2.67 -17.50 -9.27
CA THR A 93 2.03 -16.20 -9.53
C THR A 93 0.98 -15.83 -8.49
N ILE A 94 0.62 -16.72 -7.57
CA ILE A 94 -0.27 -16.41 -6.46
C ILE A 94 0.32 -15.27 -5.62
N CYS A 95 -0.40 -14.16 -5.55
CA CYS A 95 0.03 -12.99 -4.81
C CYS A 95 -0.07 -13.23 -3.29
N MET A 96 0.97 -12.81 -2.55
CA MET A 96 0.96 -12.87 -1.08
C MET A 96 1.43 -11.56 -0.50
N TYR A 97 0.61 -10.95 0.35
CA TYR A 97 0.93 -9.67 0.98
C TYR A 97 0.17 -9.50 2.30
N GLY A 98 0.53 -8.48 3.07
CA GLY A 98 -0.15 -8.21 4.32
C GLY A 98 0.29 -6.92 4.99
N GLU A 99 -0.13 -6.76 6.22
CA GLU A 99 0.26 -5.65 7.08
C GLU A 99 1.52 -6.01 7.85
N GLY A 100 2.65 -5.36 7.49
CA GLY A 100 3.95 -5.59 8.14
C GLY A 100 4.06 -4.93 9.52
N TRP A 101 2.98 -4.94 10.29
CA TRP A 101 2.89 -4.39 11.66
C TRP A 101 1.95 -5.23 12.54
N ALA A 102 1.87 -4.85 13.83
CA ALA A 102 0.93 -5.36 14.81
C ALA A 102 0.18 -4.19 15.45
N ALA A 103 -1.02 -4.42 16.02
CA ALA A 103 -1.78 -3.39 16.72
C ALA A 103 -1.24 -3.15 18.15
N GLY A 104 -0.57 -4.14 18.74
CA GLY A 104 0.07 -4.07 20.04
C GLY A 104 1.44 -4.73 20.04
N LYS A 105 2.01 -5.00 21.22
CA LYS A 105 3.30 -5.66 21.37
C LYS A 105 3.14 -7.18 21.31
N PRO A 106 3.66 -7.88 20.26
CA PRO A 106 3.66 -9.34 20.20
C PRO A 106 4.55 -9.97 21.29
N GLN A 107 4.24 -11.20 21.67
CA GLN A 107 5.04 -11.95 22.64
C GLN A 107 6.29 -12.61 22.05
N LEU A 108 6.35 -12.80 20.74
CA LEU A 108 7.57 -13.26 20.10
C LEU A 108 8.67 -12.19 20.10
N PRO A 109 9.96 -12.60 20.16
CA PRO A 109 11.08 -11.70 19.92
C PRO A 109 10.92 -10.98 18.57
N ASP A 110 11.23 -9.68 18.56
CA ASP A 110 11.08 -8.84 17.40
C ASP A 110 11.80 -9.39 16.14
N SER A 111 12.97 -10.00 16.32
CA SER A 111 13.76 -10.59 15.22
C SER A 111 13.10 -11.77 14.52
N LEU A 112 12.07 -12.36 15.10
CA LEU A 112 11.31 -13.47 14.52
C LEU A 112 10.02 -13.02 13.83
N LEU A 113 9.62 -11.78 14.00
CA LEU A 113 8.33 -11.28 13.52
C LEU A 113 8.38 -10.86 12.04
N ALA A 114 7.32 -11.16 11.30
CA ALA A 114 7.15 -10.76 9.90
C ALA A 114 6.77 -9.26 9.77
N MET A 115 7.54 -8.42 10.46
CA MET A 115 7.43 -6.97 10.44
C MET A 115 8.06 -6.39 9.17
N LYS A 116 7.59 -5.24 8.72
CA LYS A 116 8.08 -4.51 7.54
C LYS A 116 9.60 -4.30 7.55
N LYS A 117 10.19 -3.97 8.68
CA LYS A 117 11.65 -3.82 8.83
C LYS A 117 12.46 -5.10 8.59
N HIS A 118 11.81 -6.26 8.55
CA HIS A 118 12.43 -7.56 8.25
C HIS A 118 12.09 -8.06 6.84
N ALA A 119 11.59 -7.19 5.96
CA ALA A 119 11.15 -7.55 4.61
C ALA A 119 12.25 -8.26 3.79
N ALA A 120 13.53 -7.94 4.01
CA ALA A 120 14.65 -8.65 3.37
C ALA A 120 14.67 -10.16 3.65
N GLN A 121 14.03 -10.63 4.74
CA GLN A 121 13.88 -12.04 5.08
C GLN A 121 12.58 -12.66 4.57
N LEU A 122 11.75 -11.89 3.86
CA LEU A 122 10.41 -12.25 3.39
C LEU A 122 10.30 -12.05 1.87
N PRO A 123 11.12 -12.78 1.06
CA PRO A 123 11.09 -12.62 -0.40
C PRO A 123 9.72 -12.96 -0.97
N HIS A 124 9.30 -12.19 -1.98
CA HIS A 124 8.01 -12.36 -2.68
C HIS A 124 6.76 -12.20 -1.80
N ILE A 125 6.89 -11.48 -0.67
CA ILE A 125 5.78 -11.14 0.23
C ILE A 125 5.65 -9.63 0.31
N GLY A 126 4.55 -9.10 -0.18
CA GLY A 126 4.26 -7.67 -0.20
C GLY A 126 3.78 -7.14 1.16
N MET A 127 4.04 -5.87 1.43
CA MET A 127 3.59 -5.18 2.64
C MET A 127 3.06 -3.79 2.32
N PHE A 128 2.01 -3.38 3.00
CA PHE A 128 1.45 -2.05 2.83
C PHE A 128 2.45 -0.95 3.22
N CYS A 129 2.61 0.03 2.33
CA CYS A 129 3.49 1.19 2.53
C CYS A 129 2.69 2.36 3.14
N ASP A 130 2.52 2.36 4.46
CA ASP A 130 1.88 3.45 5.18
C ASP A 130 2.68 4.75 5.09
N GLU A 131 3.99 4.70 4.91
CA GLU A 131 4.83 5.89 4.68
C GLU A 131 4.39 6.65 3.42
N MET A 132 4.11 5.94 2.32
CA MET A 132 3.61 6.58 1.10
C MET A 132 2.18 7.10 1.28
N ARG A 133 1.30 6.29 1.87
CA ARG A 133 -0.08 6.68 2.18
C ARG A 133 -0.12 7.98 2.98
N ASP A 134 0.63 8.02 4.08
CA ASP A 134 0.64 9.16 4.99
C ASP A 134 1.29 10.39 4.37
N SER A 135 2.31 10.19 3.52
CA SER A 135 2.93 11.27 2.77
C SER A 135 2.02 11.83 1.67
N LEU A 136 1.11 11.05 1.12
CA LEU A 136 0.13 11.52 0.14
C LEU A 136 -1.04 12.24 0.81
N ARG A 137 -1.74 11.61 1.74
CA ARG A 137 -3.03 12.07 2.26
C ARG A 137 -3.02 12.62 3.69
N GLY A 138 -1.94 12.35 4.43
CA GLY A 138 -1.81 12.67 5.86
C GLY A 138 -1.87 11.45 6.77
N PRO A 139 -1.32 11.55 8.00
CA PRO A 139 -1.07 10.43 8.89
C PRO A 139 -2.35 9.82 9.45
N TRP A 140 -2.31 8.55 9.79
CA TRP A 140 -3.31 7.85 10.57
C TRP A 140 -3.58 8.56 11.92
N GLY A 141 -4.84 8.56 12.35
CA GLY A 141 -5.25 9.11 13.65
C GLY A 141 -5.29 10.64 13.73
N ASN A 142 -5.07 11.35 12.63
CA ASN A 142 -5.23 12.80 12.55
C ASN A 142 -5.90 13.20 11.22
N ASP A 143 -7.23 13.12 11.19
CA ASP A 143 -8.01 13.27 9.97
C ASP A 143 -7.97 14.68 9.38
N ALA A 144 -7.76 15.69 10.20
CA ALA A 144 -7.62 17.09 9.75
C ALA A 144 -6.23 17.41 9.18
N LYS A 145 -5.23 16.54 9.41
CA LYS A 145 -3.85 16.75 8.94
C LYS A 145 -3.66 16.17 7.55
N GLY A 146 -3.75 17.00 6.53
CA GLY A 146 -3.38 16.60 5.17
C GLY A 146 -1.87 16.59 4.93
N ALA A 147 -1.46 16.18 3.74
CA ALA A 147 -0.06 16.06 3.35
C ALA A 147 0.17 16.57 1.91
N PHE A 148 0.97 15.84 1.11
CA PHE A 148 1.40 16.29 -0.22
C PHE A 148 0.24 16.66 -1.14
N VAL A 149 -0.80 15.83 -1.23
CA VAL A 149 -1.90 16.00 -2.21
C VAL A 149 -2.59 17.36 -2.06
N ILE A 150 -2.69 17.88 -0.84
CA ILE A 150 -3.27 19.20 -0.58
C ILE A 150 -2.25 20.36 -0.58
N GLY A 151 -1.07 20.15 -1.14
CA GLY A 151 -0.03 21.16 -1.25
C GLY A 151 0.81 21.40 -0.01
N ARG A 152 0.72 20.58 1.04
CA ARG A 152 1.57 20.74 2.22
C ARG A 152 3.03 20.42 1.91
N MET A 153 3.92 21.28 2.36
CA MET A 153 5.35 21.08 2.27
C MET A 153 5.85 20.04 3.28
N GLY A 154 7.04 19.47 3.02
CA GLY A 154 7.69 18.50 3.91
C GLY A 154 7.34 17.02 3.64
N TYR A 155 6.45 16.74 2.69
CA TYR A 155 6.01 15.36 2.39
C TYR A 155 6.59 14.76 1.09
N ALA A 156 7.25 15.59 0.27
CA ALA A 156 7.79 15.14 -1.02
C ALA A 156 8.80 13.98 -0.88
N ALA A 157 9.58 13.95 0.21
CA ALA A 157 10.55 12.90 0.47
C ALA A 157 9.87 11.52 0.62
N GLY A 158 8.80 11.43 1.41
CA GLY A 158 8.03 10.20 1.56
C GLY A 158 7.27 9.81 0.29
N VAL A 159 6.83 10.78 -0.51
CA VAL A 159 6.25 10.51 -1.85
C VAL A 159 7.31 9.93 -2.77
N LYS A 160 8.52 10.51 -2.84
CA LYS A 160 9.64 9.98 -3.63
C LYS A 160 10.02 8.56 -3.20
N PHE A 161 10.09 8.30 -1.89
CA PHE A 161 10.31 6.98 -1.32
C PHE A 161 9.29 5.96 -1.87
N GLY A 162 8.00 6.30 -1.82
CA GLY A 162 6.94 5.44 -2.36
C GLY A 162 7.01 5.27 -3.88
N LEU A 163 7.34 6.34 -4.63
CA LEU A 163 7.51 6.26 -6.08
C LEU A 163 8.66 5.33 -6.48
N ALA A 164 9.75 5.30 -5.70
CA ALA A 164 10.86 4.38 -5.90
C ALA A 164 10.57 2.93 -5.49
N GLY A 165 9.42 2.64 -4.89
CA GLY A 165 9.06 1.27 -4.48
C GLY A 165 9.59 0.86 -3.11
N GLY A 166 9.87 1.82 -2.21
CA GLY A 166 10.36 1.54 -0.84
C GLY A 166 11.79 1.05 -0.75
N ILE A 167 12.49 0.94 -1.88
CA ILE A 167 13.88 0.47 -1.99
C ILE A 167 14.90 1.58 -1.70
N ALA A 168 16.14 1.21 -1.39
CA ALA A 168 17.26 2.15 -1.35
C ALA A 168 17.47 2.78 -2.74
N HIS A 169 17.55 4.11 -2.78
CA HIS A 169 17.71 4.86 -4.03
C HIS A 169 18.83 5.89 -3.90
N PRO A 170 19.74 6.05 -4.90
CA PRO A 170 20.91 6.93 -4.79
C PRO A 170 20.62 8.41 -4.48
N GLN A 171 19.45 8.89 -4.89
CA GLN A 171 19.04 10.28 -4.65
C GLN A 171 18.20 10.48 -3.37
N LEU A 172 18.00 9.42 -2.59
CA LEU A 172 17.25 9.48 -1.34
C LEU A 172 18.17 9.05 -0.19
N VAL A 173 18.30 9.91 0.80
CA VAL A 173 19.12 9.61 2.00
C VAL A 173 18.16 9.46 3.17
N SER A 174 18.13 8.27 3.77
CA SER A 174 17.33 7.99 4.95
C SER A 174 18.22 8.09 6.19
N ASP A 175 18.17 9.22 6.86
CA ASP A 175 18.86 9.49 8.12
C ASP A 175 17.94 10.23 9.11
N LYS A 176 18.47 10.61 10.26
CA LYS A 176 17.69 11.28 11.31
C LYS A 176 17.26 12.72 10.95
N GLU A 177 17.94 13.34 10.00
CA GLU A 177 17.71 14.72 9.58
C GLU A 177 16.82 14.81 8.34
N SER A 178 16.79 13.76 7.53
CA SER A 178 15.98 13.67 6.34
C SER A 178 14.53 13.28 6.67
N ALA A 179 13.59 13.75 5.85
CA ALA A 179 12.20 13.30 5.93
C ALA A 179 11.95 12.01 5.10
N VAL A 180 13.01 11.35 4.63
CA VAL A 180 12.92 10.09 3.89
C VAL A 180 12.73 8.95 4.89
N PRO A 181 11.67 8.13 4.74
CA PRO A 181 11.48 6.95 5.57
C PRO A 181 12.66 5.96 5.47
N ALA A 182 12.83 5.13 6.49
CA ALA A 182 13.78 4.03 6.43
C ALA A 182 13.46 3.10 5.26
N PHE A 183 14.46 2.75 4.46
CA PHE A 183 14.30 1.77 3.38
C PHE A 183 14.10 0.39 3.99
N TRP A 184 13.05 -0.29 3.58
CA TRP A 184 12.71 -1.61 4.11
C TRP A 184 12.51 -2.67 3.02
N ALA A 185 12.11 -2.27 1.81
CA ALA A 185 11.94 -3.20 0.71
C ALA A 185 13.30 -3.54 0.07
N ALA A 186 13.60 -4.82 -0.07
CA ALA A 186 14.75 -5.29 -0.84
C ALA A 186 14.45 -5.28 -2.35
N GLN A 187 13.17 -5.51 -2.71
CA GLN A 187 12.66 -5.47 -4.07
C GLN A 187 11.33 -4.71 -4.13
N PRO A 188 10.99 -4.03 -5.22
CA PRO A 188 9.78 -3.21 -5.33
C PRO A 188 8.48 -4.02 -5.22
N GLU A 189 8.48 -5.30 -5.53
CA GLU A 189 7.36 -6.21 -5.35
C GLU A 189 6.94 -6.40 -3.88
N GLN A 190 7.84 -6.07 -2.94
CA GLN A 190 7.53 -6.11 -1.51
C GLN A 190 6.72 -4.90 -1.04
N MET A 191 6.58 -3.87 -1.87
CA MET A 191 5.84 -2.67 -1.50
C MET A 191 4.47 -2.59 -2.15
N ILE A 192 3.41 -2.53 -1.33
CA ILE A 192 2.05 -2.21 -1.77
C ILE A 192 1.86 -0.70 -1.71
N SER A 193 1.77 -0.07 -2.88
CA SER A 193 1.51 1.37 -3.04
C SER A 193 0.03 1.66 -2.93
N TYR A 194 -0.38 2.50 -2.00
CA TYR A 194 -1.80 2.83 -1.82
C TYR A 194 -2.00 4.22 -1.22
N VAL A 195 -3.21 4.72 -1.28
CA VAL A 195 -3.62 5.99 -0.66
C VAL A 195 -4.74 5.81 0.35
N SER A 196 -5.58 4.78 0.20
CA SER A 196 -6.64 4.41 1.14
C SER A 196 -6.96 2.93 1.03
N CYS A 197 -7.60 2.37 2.05
CA CYS A 197 -8.10 1.00 2.08
C CYS A 197 -9.42 0.94 2.86
N HIS A 198 -9.83 -0.26 3.29
CA HIS A 198 -11.06 -0.46 4.08
C HIS A 198 -10.96 0.08 5.52
N ASP A 199 -9.75 0.15 6.07
CA ASP A 199 -9.47 0.76 7.37
C ASP A 199 -9.21 2.26 7.21
N ASP A 200 -9.61 3.05 8.22
CA ASP A 200 -9.55 4.50 8.22
C ASP A 200 -10.48 5.13 7.15
N LEU A 201 -10.40 6.42 6.96
CA LEU A 201 -11.19 7.17 5.98
C LEU A 201 -10.84 6.75 4.54
N CYS A 202 -11.84 6.54 3.69
CA CYS A 202 -11.61 6.44 2.24
C CYS A 202 -11.09 7.77 1.68
N LEU A 203 -10.57 7.76 0.45
CA LEU A 203 -9.89 8.93 -0.12
C LEU A 203 -10.78 10.18 -0.11
N ALA A 204 -12.04 10.08 -0.55
CA ALA A 204 -12.95 11.21 -0.60
C ALA A 204 -13.25 11.78 0.79
N ASP A 205 -13.51 10.91 1.78
CA ASP A 205 -13.78 11.35 3.16
C ASP A 205 -12.55 11.99 3.79
N ARG A 206 -11.36 11.46 3.51
CA ARG A 206 -10.11 12.05 3.99
C ARG A 206 -9.89 13.44 3.45
N LEU A 207 -10.10 13.64 2.15
CA LEU A 207 -9.97 14.96 1.52
C LEU A 207 -10.96 15.97 2.09
N LYS A 208 -12.22 15.56 2.32
CA LYS A 208 -13.24 16.41 2.98
C LYS A 208 -12.88 16.79 4.41
N ALA A 209 -12.37 15.84 5.20
CA ALA A 209 -11.95 16.08 6.58
C ALA A 209 -10.76 17.03 6.65
N THR A 210 -9.84 16.95 5.68
CA THR A 210 -8.63 17.76 5.61
C THR A 210 -8.89 19.18 5.10
N LEU A 211 -9.77 19.31 4.10
CA LEU A 211 -10.16 20.58 3.46
C LEU A 211 -11.70 20.68 3.42
N PRO A 212 -12.33 21.13 4.49
CA PRO A 212 -13.77 21.33 4.49
C PRO A 212 -14.20 22.36 3.43
N GLY A 213 -15.26 22.06 2.71
CA GLY A 213 -15.81 22.96 1.68
C GLY A 213 -15.20 22.80 0.28
N LEU A 214 -14.43 21.75 0.02
CA LEU A 214 -13.94 21.42 -1.34
C LEU A 214 -15.10 21.41 -2.36
N SER A 215 -14.91 22.09 -3.46
CA SER A 215 -15.75 21.95 -4.65
C SER A 215 -15.53 20.58 -5.31
N ALA A 216 -16.47 20.14 -6.13
CA ALA A 216 -16.33 18.90 -6.88
C ALA A 216 -15.11 18.91 -7.82
N LEU A 217 -14.75 20.06 -8.37
CA LEU A 217 -13.59 20.22 -9.25
C LEU A 217 -12.28 20.02 -8.47
N GLU A 218 -12.14 20.69 -7.32
CA GLU A 218 -10.98 20.54 -6.45
C GLU A 218 -10.84 19.10 -5.93
N MET A 219 -11.95 18.49 -5.49
CA MET A 219 -11.96 17.10 -5.07
C MET A 219 -11.43 16.17 -6.16
N ASN A 220 -11.89 16.34 -7.39
CA ASN A 220 -11.41 15.56 -8.54
C ASN A 220 -9.92 15.79 -8.80
N ALA A 221 -9.46 17.03 -8.78
CA ALA A 221 -8.04 17.37 -9.03
C ALA A 221 -7.12 16.72 -7.98
N LEU A 222 -7.46 16.81 -6.69
CA LEU A 222 -6.70 16.21 -5.61
C LEU A 222 -6.71 14.66 -5.69
N ALA A 223 -7.86 14.06 -5.98
CA ALA A 223 -7.99 12.62 -6.14
C ALA A 223 -7.19 12.10 -7.35
N LYS A 224 -7.19 12.83 -8.47
CA LYS A 224 -6.37 12.52 -9.65
C LYS A 224 -4.88 12.58 -9.34
N LEU A 225 -4.42 13.57 -8.58
CA LEU A 225 -3.03 13.68 -8.14
C LEU A 225 -2.63 12.47 -7.28
N ALA A 226 -3.47 12.06 -6.33
CA ALA A 226 -3.24 10.87 -5.50
C ALA A 226 -3.18 9.59 -6.33
N ALA A 227 -4.13 9.41 -7.25
CA ALA A 227 -4.16 8.26 -8.16
C ALA A 227 -2.90 8.22 -9.04
N THR A 228 -2.48 9.35 -9.59
CA THR A 228 -1.26 9.43 -10.40
C THR A 228 -0.05 8.95 -9.61
N ALA A 229 0.13 9.39 -8.38
CA ALA A 229 1.25 8.95 -7.54
C ALA A 229 1.23 7.43 -7.31
N VAL A 230 0.07 6.84 -7.01
CA VAL A 230 -0.07 5.39 -6.79
C VAL A 230 0.23 4.60 -8.07
N PHE A 231 -0.37 4.97 -9.20
CA PHE A 231 -0.24 4.20 -10.45
C PHE A 231 1.07 4.45 -11.21
N THR A 232 1.85 5.46 -10.86
CA THR A 232 3.19 5.70 -11.44
C THR A 232 4.33 5.27 -10.51
N SER A 233 4.04 4.73 -9.33
CA SER A 233 5.04 4.16 -8.42
C SER A 233 5.57 2.82 -8.91
N GLN A 234 6.76 2.43 -8.47
CA GLN A 234 7.39 1.14 -8.83
C GLN A 234 6.85 -0.04 -7.99
N GLY A 235 6.20 0.21 -6.86
CA GLY A 235 5.55 -0.82 -6.06
C GLY A 235 4.30 -1.41 -6.72
N ILE A 236 3.68 -2.38 -6.08
CA ILE A 236 2.42 -2.98 -6.51
C ILE A 236 1.28 -2.02 -6.15
N PRO A 237 0.52 -1.48 -7.12
CA PRO A 237 -0.56 -0.57 -6.82
C PRO A 237 -1.74 -1.31 -6.20
N PHE A 238 -2.25 -0.77 -5.09
CA PHE A 238 -3.50 -1.17 -4.47
C PHE A 238 -4.48 -0.01 -4.54
N TRP A 239 -5.69 -0.29 -5.04
CA TRP A 239 -6.75 0.70 -5.15
C TRP A 239 -8.00 0.21 -4.44
N TYR A 240 -8.49 1.00 -3.48
CA TYR A 240 -9.67 0.64 -2.70
C TYR A 240 -10.93 0.68 -3.57
N ALA A 241 -11.72 -0.41 -3.56
CA ALA A 241 -12.91 -0.53 -4.40
C ALA A 241 -13.91 0.61 -4.14
N GLY A 242 -14.23 1.34 -5.19
CA GLY A 242 -15.10 2.51 -5.16
C GLY A 242 -14.37 3.85 -5.06
N ASP A 243 -13.07 3.88 -4.74
CA ASP A 243 -12.32 5.15 -4.74
C ASP A 243 -12.27 5.77 -6.15
N GLU A 244 -12.29 4.96 -7.22
CA GLU A 244 -12.36 5.41 -8.61
C GLU A 244 -13.67 6.16 -8.97
N ILE A 245 -14.64 6.10 -8.09
CA ILE A 245 -15.90 6.85 -8.17
C ILE A 245 -16.10 7.77 -6.96
N LEU A 246 -15.02 8.10 -6.26
CA LEU A 246 -15.00 8.89 -5.04
C LEU A 246 -15.98 8.35 -3.98
N ARG A 247 -15.82 7.05 -3.65
CA ARG A 247 -16.60 6.38 -2.60
C ARG A 247 -16.64 7.24 -1.34
N ASP A 248 -17.83 7.32 -0.75
CA ASP A 248 -18.12 8.13 0.41
C ASP A 248 -18.69 7.25 1.52
N LYS A 249 -18.01 7.19 2.66
CA LYS A 249 -18.46 6.49 3.86
C LYS A 249 -18.94 7.47 4.94
N GLN A 250 -19.28 8.69 4.54
CA GLN A 250 -19.84 9.74 5.39
C GLN A 250 -18.92 10.08 6.59
N GLY A 251 -17.61 9.99 6.39
CA GLY A 251 -16.61 10.26 7.43
C GLY A 251 -16.44 9.16 8.47
N VAL A 252 -17.01 7.96 8.24
CA VAL A 252 -16.86 6.84 9.16
C VAL A 252 -15.55 6.11 8.88
N ALA A 253 -14.55 6.29 9.72
CA ALA A 253 -13.24 5.67 9.61
C ALA A 253 -13.28 4.15 9.89
N ASN A 254 -13.86 3.74 11.00
CA ASN A 254 -13.92 2.34 11.41
C ASN A 254 -15.31 1.75 11.12
N SER A 255 -15.57 1.43 9.85
CA SER A 255 -16.90 1.10 9.33
C SER A 255 -17.22 -0.40 9.31
N TYR A 256 -16.38 -1.28 9.86
CA TYR A 256 -16.54 -2.75 9.73
C TYR A 256 -17.87 -3.31 10.27
N LYS A 257 -18.48 -2.64 11.23
CA LYS A 257 -19.82 -2.97 11.78
C LYS A 257 -20.93 -2.03 11.30
N SER A 258 -20.61 -1.08 10.45
CA SER A 258 -21.59 -0.11 9.97
C SER A 258 -22.57 -0.77 8.99
N PRO A 259 -23.82 -0.26 8.90
CA PRO A 259 -24.82 -0.79 7.97
C PRO A 259 -24.47 -0.50 6.51
N ASP A 260 -25.23 -1.10 5.58
CA ASP A 260 -25.07 -0.91 4.14
C ASP A 260 -25.16 0.56 3.72
N ALA A 261 -25.94 1.38 4.42
CA ALA A 261 -25.99 2.83 4.16
C ALA A 261 -24.60 3.51 4.20
N ILE A 262 -23.64 2.93 4.92
CA ILE A 262 -22.24 3.39 4.99
C ILE A 262 -21.35 2.54 4.08
N ASN A 263 -21.52 1.21 4.10
CA ASN A 263 -20.55 0.29 3.50
C ASN A 263 -20.84 -0.08 2.05
N ALA A 264 -22.09 0.01 1.59
CA ALA A 264 -22.42 -0.29 0.19
C ALA A 264 -21.74 0.68 -0.78
N ILE A 265 -21.26 0.15 -1.89
CA ILE A 265 -20.71 0.97 -2.98
C ILE A 265 -21.87 1.49 -3.83
N ASN A 266 -22.07 2.79 -3.85
CA ASN A 266 -23.06 3.41 -4.72
C ASN A 266 -22.54 3.48 -6.16
N TRP A 267 -22.78 2.44 -6.93
CA TRP A 267 -22.35 2.34 -8.33
C TRP A 267 -22.95 3.41 -9.25
N GLY A 268 -24.07 4.05 -8.87
CA GLY A 268 -24.63 5.20 -9.58
C GLY A 268 -23.65 6.39 -9.65
N ARG A 269 -22.72 6.50 -8.70
CA ARG A 269 -21.65 7.50 -8.73
C ARG A 269 -20.70 7.35 -9.94
N LYS A 270 -20.63 6.19 -10.57
CA LYS A 270 -19.86 6.00 -11.81
C LYS A 270 -20.27 6.96 -12.92
N THR A 271 -21.56 7.30 -12.99
CA THR A 271 -22.05 8.30 -13.95
C THR A 271 -21.68 9.71 -13.53
N SER A 272 -21.93 10.09 -12.28
CA SER A 272 -21.65 11.44 -11.78
C SER A 272 -20.17 11.75 -11.63
N GLN A 273 -19.33 10.73 -11.42
CA GLN A 273 -17.86 10.82 -11.30
C GLN A 273 -17.15 10.25 -12.53
N ARG A 274 -17.79 10.31 -13.68
CA ARG A 274 -17.30 9.71 -14.93
C ARG A 274 -15.88 10.18 -15.30
N ASP A 275 -15.61 11.46 -15.11
CA ASP A 275 -14.30 12.06 -15.40
C ASP A 275 -13.17 11.42 -14.56
N PHE A 276 -13.38 11.25 -13.27
CA PHE A 276 -12.38 10.59 -12.40
C PHE A 276 -12.28 9.09 -12.67
N PHE A 277 -13.40 8.42 -12.88
CA PHE A 277 -13.41 7.00 -13.25
C PHE A 277 -12.60 6.74 -14.54
N ASP A 278 -12.83 7.53 -15.59
CA ASP A 278 -12.12 7.38 -16.86
C ASP A 278 -10.63 7.70 -16.72
N TYR A 279 -10.28 8.67 -15.86
CA TYR A 279 -8.89 8.98 -15.54
C TYR A 279 -8.17 7.79 -14.87
N VAL A 280 -8.76 7.19 -13.82
CA VAL A 280 -8.19 6.01 -13.15
C VAL A 280 -8.05 4.83 -14.13
N ARG A 281 -9.07 4.61 -14.97
CA ARG A 281 -9.02 3.59 -16.03
C ARG A 281 -7.86 3.83 -17.00
N GLY A 282 -7.64 5.09 -17.38
CA GLY A 282 -6.52 5.50 -18.25
C GLY A 282 -5.16 5.25 -17.57
N LEU A 283 -4.99 5.60 -16.29
CA LEU A 283 -3.77 5.31 -15.54
C LEU A 283 -3.45 3.81 -15.48
N ILE A 284 -4.46 2.98 -15.25
CA ILE A 284 -4.32 1.52 -15.25
C ILE A 284 -3.89 1.03 -16.65
N ALA A 285 -4.53 1.51 -17.71
CA ALA A 285 -4.18 1.15 -19.08
C ALA A 285 -2.75 1.56 -19.42
N MET A 286 -2.35 2.79 -19.10
CA MET A 286 -0.99 3.30 -19.27
C MET A 286 0.03 2.43 -18.53
N ARG A 287 -0.19 2.15 -17.24
CA ARG A 287 0.71 1.29 -16.45
C ARG A 287 0.84 -0.13 -17.04
N LYS A 288 -0.25 -0.69 -17.55
CA LYS A 288 -0.23 -2.02 -18.22
C LYS A 288 0.56 -2.00 -19.51
N ALA A 289 0.42 -0.95 -20.32
CA ALA A 289 1.11 -0.80 -21.60
C ALA A 289 2.61 -0.50 -21.43
N HIS A 290 3.02 0.16 -20.33
CA HIS A 290 4.38 0.67 -20.14
C HIS A 290 5.09 -0.03 -18.98
N PRO A 291 5.96 -1.03 -19.26
CA PRO A 291 6.73 -1.76 -18.24
C PRO A 291 7.62 -0.88 -17.37
N SER A 292 8.03 0.30 -17.84
CA SER A 292 8.84 1.25 -17.09
C SER A 292 8.23 1.66 -15.75
N PHE A 293 6.91 1.61 -15.59
CA PHE A 293 6.23 1.86 -14.31
C PHE A 293 6.24 0.67 -13.35
N ARG A 294 6.78 -0.49 -13.77
CA ARG A 294 6.81 -1.74 -13.01
C ARG A 294 8.07 -2.54 -13.32
N MET A 295 9.23 -1.93 -13.12
CA MET A 295 10.52 -2.51 -13.49
C MET A 295 10.83 -3.82 -12.75
N GLY A 296 10.28 -4.03 -11.55
CA GLY A 296 10.36 -5.29 -10.81
C GLY A 296 11.71 -5.63 -10.20
N ASP A 297 12.71 -4.76 -10.37
CA ASP A 297 14.07 -4.96 -9.90
C ASP A 297 14.63 -3.68 -9.29
N ALA A 298 15.19 -3.78 -8.08
CA ALA A 298 15.68 -2.64 -7.32
C ALA A 298 16.87 -1.94 -7.99
N ASP A 299 17.79 -2.69 -8.59
CA ASP A 299 18.97 -2.13 -9.27
C ASP A 299 18.57 -1.39 -10.56
N LEU A 300 17.60 -1.92 -11.30
CA LEU A 300 17.03 -1.23 -12.46
C LEU A 300 16.37 0.08 -12.04
N ILE A 301 15.60 0.10 -10.97
CA ILE A 301 14.96 1.31 -10.47
C ILE A 301 16.01 2.32 -10.02
N ALA A 302 16.96 1.92 -9.19
CA ALA A 302 18.02 2.79 -8.70
C ALA A 302 18.84 3.42 -9.83
N LYS A 303 19.00 2.73 -10.96
CA LYS A 303 19.76 3.19 -12.12
C LYS A 303 18.96 4.01 -13.11
N HIS A 304 17.65 3.73 -13.25
CA HIS A 304 16.86 4.26 -14.37
C HIS A 304 15.69 5.16 -13.96
N LEU A 305 15.32 5.21 -12.69
CA LEU A 305 14.44 6.23 -12.14
C LEU A 305 15.30 7.37 -11.59
N GLU A 306 15.05 8.58 -12.03
CA GLU A 306 15.80 9.78 -11.65
C GLU A 306 14.84 10.87 -11.18
N PHE A 307 14.99 11.35 -9.95
CA PHE A 307 14.24 12.51 -9.47
C PHE A 307 14.87 13.78 -10.01
N LEU A 308 14.06 14.60 -10.68
CA LEU A 308 14.48 15.86 -11.28
C LEU A 308 14.45 16.98 -10.24
N PRO A 309 15.30 18.02 -10.40
CA PRO A 309 15.22 19.23 -9.61
C PRO A 309 13.85 19.91 -9.76
N VAL A 310 13.33 20.44 -8.67
CA VAL A 310 12.03 21.11 -8.64
C VAL A 310 12.14 22.44 -7.89
N PRO A 311 11.40 23.50 -8.28
CA PRO A 311 11.50 24.80 -7.65
C PRO A 311 10.79 24.91 -6.31
N ALA A 312 10.01 23.92 -5.91
CA ALA A 312 9.20 23.95 -4.69
C ALA A 312 9.07 22.55 -4.05
N SER A 313 9.05 22.50 -2.71
CA SER A 313 9.02 21.27 -1.92
C SER A 313 7.68 20.52 -1.91
N ASN A 314 6.63 21.08 -2.51
CA ASN A 314 5.34 20.42 -2.77
C ASN A 314 5.14 20.08 -4.26
N VAL A 315 6.26 19.90 -4.96
CA VAL A 315 6.32 19.36 -6.32
C VAL A 315 7.26 18.15 -6.32
N VAL A 316 6.92 17.11 -7.03
CA VAL A 316 7.79 15.96 -7.29
C VAL A 316 7.84 15.75 -8.79
N ALA A 317 9.05 15.73 -9.36
CA ALA A 317 9.26 15.38 -10.74
C ALA A 317 10.28 14.25 -10.85
N PHE A 318 10.03 13.31 -11.75
CA PHE A 318 10.96 12.23 -11.99
C PHE A 318 10.92 11.78 -13.45
N ARG A 319 12.03 11.22 -13.88
CA ARG A 319 12.22 10.61 -15.19
C ARG A 319 12.42 9.11 -15.02
N ILE A 320 11.82 8.32 -15.89
CA ILE A 320 12.13 6.91 -16.03
C ILE A 320 12.73 6.69 -17.43
N LYS A 321 13.90 6.06 -17.51
CA LYS A 321 14.51 5.60 -18.76
C LYS A 321 13.87 4.24 -19.08
N GLY A 322 12.96 4.22 -20.07
CA GLY A 322 12.11 3.06 -20.34
C GLY A 322 12.78 1.94 -21.13
N SER A 323 13.79 2.24 -21.97
CA SER A 323 14.47 1.21 -22.78
C SER A 323 15.00 0.01 -21.97
N PRO A 324 15.63 0.20 -20.79
CA PRO A 324 16.11 -0.92 -19.98
C PRO A 324 15.00 -1.83 -19.43
N ALA A 325 13.78 -1.31 -19.31
CA ALA A 325 12.60 -2.08 -18.91
C ALA A 325 11.87 -2.74 -20.09
N GLY A 326 12.39 -2.60 -21.31
CA GLY A 326 11.72 -3.08 -22.52
C GLY A 326 10.50 -2.25 -22.92
N ASP A 327 10.42 -0.99 -22.47
CA ASP A 327 9.32 -0.08 -22.78
C ASP A 327 9.49 0.53 -24.18
N SER A 328 8.38 0.74 -24.87
CA SER A 328 8.34 1.48 -26.14
C SER A 328 8.61 2.98 -25.95
N TRP A 329 8.37 3.53 -24.75
CA TRP A 329 8.74 4.88 -24.40
C TRP A 329 10.20 4.93 -23.96
N LEU A 330 11.01 5.71 -24.66
CA LEU A 330 12.45 5.84 -24.35
C LEU A 330 12.67 6.56 -23.01
N ASN A 331 11.85 7.57 -22.76
CA ASN A 331 11.87 8.34 -21.53
C ASN A 331 10.44 8.71 -21.14
N THR A 332 10.12 8.57 -19.88
CA THR A 332 8.86 9.04 -19.30
C THR A 332 9.17 10.07 -18.23
N ILE A 333 8.54 11.24 -18.32
CA ILE A 333 8.65 12.28 -17.30
C ILE A 333 7.29 12.41 -16.62
N VAL A 334 7.29 12.32 -15.31
CA VAL A 334 6.09 12.50 -14.47
C VAL A 334 6.31 13.70 -13.57
N VAL A 335 5.34 14.60 -13.53
CA VAL A 335 5.34 15.77 -12.65
C VAL A 335 4.09 15.75 -11.79
N LEU A 336 4.28 15.65 -10.49
CA LEU A 336 3.24 15.75 -9.47
C LEU A 336 3.31 17.16 -8.89
N ASN A 337 2.46 18.04 -9.36
CA ASN A 337 2.36 19.42 -8.88
C ASN A 337 1.19 19.54 -7.90
N ALA A 338 1.48 19.60 -6.60
CA ALA A 338 0.47 19.78 -5.55
C ALA A 338 0.21 21.27 -5.23
N ARG A 339 0.69 22.19 -6.05
CA ARG A 339 0.43 23.64 -5.93
C ARG A 339 -0.84 24.02 -6.67
N THR A 340 -1.39 25.16 -6.31
CA THR A 340 -2.48 25.81 -7.04
C THR A 340 -1.99 26.57 -8.26
N GLU A 341 -0.67 26.84 -8.35
CA GLU A 341 -0.07 27.58 -9.45
C GLU A 341 0.74 26.67 -10.38
N PRO A 342 0.88 27.04 -11.65
CA PRO A 342 1.78 26.35 -12.58
C PRO A 342 3.21 26.29 -12.05
N VAL A 343 3.94 25.27 -12.46
CA VAL A 343 5.35 25.10 -12.16
C VAL A 343 6.13 24.86 -13.46
N GLN A 344 7.30 25.47 -13.56
CA GLN A 344 8.24 25.22 -14.63
C GLN A 344 9.27 24.20 -14.16
N ILE A 345 9.50 23.16 -14.96
CA ILE A 345 10.45 22.09 -14.70
C ILE A 345 11.41 21.99 -15.88
N ASP A 346 12.70 21.98 -15.60
CA ASP A 346 13.70 21.68 -16.58
C ASP A 346 13.72 20.17 -16.87
N VAL A 347 13.54 19.83 -18.14
CA VAL A 347 13.54 18.44 -18.61
C VAL A 347 14.69 18.24 -19.60
N PRO A 348 15.24 17.00 -19.71
CA PRO A 348 16.25 16.71 -20.72
C PRO A 348 15.81 17.13 -22.12
N GLU A 349 16.75 17.58 -22.93
CA GLU A 349 16.48 17.98 -24.31
C GLU A 349 15.86 16.82 -25.11
N GLY A 350 14.81 17.11 -25.88
CA GLY A 350 14.12 16.11 -26.68
C GLY A 350 12.75 16.55 -27.18
N ARG A 351 12.11 15.66 -27.94
CA ARG A 351 10.71 15.79 -28.32
C ARG A 351 9.89 14.91 -27.38
N TYR A 352 8.86 15.49 -26.77
CA TYR A 352 7.98 14.81 -25.84
C TYR A 352 6.56 14.77 -26.35
N TRP A 353 5.91 13.65 -26.16
CA TRP A 353 4.46 13.50 -26.29
C TRP A 353 3.82 13.70 -24.90
N ILE A 354 2.77 14.47 -24.84
CA ILE A 354 2.03 14.68 -23.58
C ILE A 354 0.96 13.60 -23.50
N ALA A 355 1.21 12.57 -22.70
CA ALA A 355 0.29 11.45 -22.49
C ALA A 355 -0.75 11.72 -21.38
N CYS A 356 -0.47 12.65 -20.48
CA CYS A 356 -1.38 13.02 -19.40
C CYS A 356 -1.25 14.51 -19.08
N ARG A 357 -2.35 15.24 -19.13
CA ARG A 357 -2.40 16.67 -18.78
C ARG A 357 -3.80 17.08 -18.35
N ASP A 358 -3.88 18.01 -17.40
CA ASP A 358 -5.14 18.59 -16.90
C ASP A 358 -6.19 17.53 -16.51
N GLY A 359 -5.70 16.43 -15.91
CA GLY A 359 -6.55 15.33 -15.48
C GLY A 359 -7.16 14.51 -16.62
N ARG A 360 -6.54 14.47 -17.78
CA ARG A 360 -6.88 13.63 -18.94
C ARG A 360 -5.70 12.79 -19.35
N ILE A 361 -5.96 11.60 -19.84
CA ILE A 361 -4.97 10.69 -20.42
C ILE A 361 -5.38 10.45 -21.87
N ASP A 362 -4.45 10.67 -22.79
CA ASP A 362 -4.62 10.49 -24.25
C ASP A 362 -4.23 9.07 -24.67
#